data_661da2c014762dc611ed5f5f9aa43b3f
#
_entry.id   661da2c014762dc611ed5f5f9aa43b3f
#
_cell.length_a   1.000
_cell.length_b   1.000
_cell.length_c   1.000
_cell.angle_alpha   90.00
_cell.angle_beta   90.00
_cell.angle_gamma   90.00
#
_symmetry.space_group_name_H-M   'P 1'
#
loop_
_entity.id
_entity.type
_entity.pdbx_description
1 polymer ?
#
loop_
_entity_poly.entity_id
_entity_poly.type
_entity_poly.pdbx_seq_one_letter_code
_entity_poly.pdbx_strand_id
1 'polypeptide(L)'
;MEGIVKVRLLLTSALLMFMQIPAPRAQVTVDVVKITCEQLRMAALPWNSRDIVLWLSGYYHGKHDNTIIEPTAINRDENKLNNYCFEHGETTVMDAVKNMGLGK
;
A
#
# COMPACT_ATOMS: atom_id res chain seq x y z
N MET A 1 35.53 0.66 -48.18
CA MET A 1 35.80 0.32 -46.79
C MET A 1 35.10 1.24 -45.78
N GLU A 2 34.97 2.55 -46.07
CA GLU A 2 34.27 3.45 -45.12
C GLU A 2 32.77 3.17 -44.94
N GLY A 3 32.07 2.68 -46.00
CA GLY A 3 30.64 2.34 -45.89
C GLY A 3 30.30 1.16 -44.96
N ILE A 4 31.22 0.19 -44.81
CA ILE A 4 31.00 -0.98 -43.96
C ILE A 4 31.14 -0.61 -42.49
N VAL A 5 32.04 0.29 -42.14
CA VAL A 5 32.22 0.76 -40.74
C VAL A 5 31.02 1.63 -40.32
N LYS A 6 30.47 2.45 -41.19
CA LYS A 6 29.28 3.26 -40.93
C LYS A 6 28.02 2.39 -40.71
N VAL A 7 27.87 1.35 -41.49
CA VAL A 7 26.73 0.39 -41.34
C VAL A 7 26.84 -0.41 -40.06
N ARG A 8 28.05 -0.82 -39.66
CA ARG A 8 28.28 -1.53 -38.38
C ARG A 8 28.00 -0.65 -37.16
N LEU A 9 28.37 0.63 -37.21
CA LEU A 9 28.06 1.61 -36.15
C LEU A 9 26.59 1.89 -36.03
N LEU A 10 25.83 1.94 -37.12
CA LEU A 10 24.37 2.13 -37.12
C LEU A 10 23.64 0.90 -36.55
N LEU A 11 24.11 -0.31 -36.83
CA LEU A 11 23.52 -1.55 -36.31
C LEU A 11 23.78 -1.72 -34.79
N THR A 12 24.94 -1.31 -34.30
CA THR A 12 25.23 -1.33 -32.86
C THR A 12 24.42 -0.30 -32.08
N SER A 13 24.19 0.88 -32.66
CA SER A 13 23.34 1.91 -32.03
C SER A 13 21.87 1.49 -31.94
N ALA A 14 21.35 0.79 -32.98
CA ALA A 14 19.98 0.28 -32.95
C ALA A 14 19.79 -0.82 -31.90
N LEU A 15 20.80 -1.67 -31.67
CA LEU A 15 20.75 -2.75 -30.67
C LEU A 15 20.75 -2.22 -29.24
N LEU A 16 21.43 -1.09 -28.97
CA LEU A 16 21.48 -0.44 -27.67
C LEU A 16 20.15 0.23 -27.30
N MET A 17 19.36 0.67 -28.27
CA MET A 17 18.04 1.26 -28.01
C MET A 17 17.00 0.24 -27.56
N PHE A 18 17.13 -1.04 -27.94
CA PHE A 18 16.21 -2.10 -27.50
C PHE A 18 16.42 -2.53 -26.03
N MET A 19 17.57 -2.22 -25.43
CA MET A 19 17.86 -2.58 -24.03
C MET A 19 17.31 -1.57 -23.01
N GLN A 20 16.67 -0.50 -23.43
CA GLN A 20 16.16 0.55 -22.54
C GLN A 20 14.67 0.44 -22.22
N ILE A 21 14.02 -0.69 -22.52
CA ILE A 21 12.63 -0.92 -22.13
C ILE A 21 12.60 -1.16 -20.62
N PRO A 22 11.97 -0.29 -19.82
CA PRO A 22 11.87 -0.52 -18.37
C PRO A 22 11.11 -1.81 -18.11
N ALA A 23 11.61 -2.65 -17.18
CA ALA A 23 10.92 -3.84 -16.74
C ALA A 23 9.53 -3.47 -16.20
N PRO A 24 8.45 -4.24 -16.51
CA PRO A 24 7.13 -3.97 -15.95
C PRO A 24 7.22 -4.06 -14.43
N ARG A 25 6.70 -3.05 -13.73
CA ARG A 25 6.61 -3.08 -12.27
C ARG A 25 5.56 -4.12 -11.86
N ALA A 26 5.94 -5.05 -11.00
CA ALA A 26 4.99 -5.97 -10.39
C ALA A 26 3.96 -5.16 -9.58
N GLN A 27 2.67 -5.46 -9.76
CA GLN A 27 1.63 -4.92 -8.89
C GLN A 27 1.79 -5.49 -7.49
N VAL A 28 1.84 -4.62 -6.49
CA VAL A 28 1.83 -5.02 -5.09
C VAL A 28 0.38 -5.00 -4.61
N THR A 29 -0.12 -6.15 -4.20
CA THR A 29 -1.44 -6.28 -3.59
C THR A 29 -1.30 -6.49 -2.10
N VAL A 30 -2.17 -5.86 -1.33
CA VAL A 30 -2.22 -5.99 0.13
C VAL A 30 -3.59 -6.48 0.53
N ASP A 31 -3.63 -7.58 1.27
CA ASP A 31 -4.86 -8.10 1.86
C ASP A 31 -5.00 -7.52 3.28
N VAL A 32 -5.88 -6.53 3.42
CA VAL A 32 -6.06 -5.80 4.69
C VAL A 32 -6.47 -6.72 5.83
N VAL A 33 -7.20 -7.79 5.56
CA VAL A 33 -7.62 -8.77 6.58
C VAL A 33 -6.43 -9.47 7.23
N LYS A 34 -5.31 -9.57 6.53
CA LYS A 34 -4.09 -10.26 6.99
C LYS A 34 -3.07 -9.34 7.64
N ILE A 35 -3.27 -8.02 7.59
CA ILE A 35 -2.33 -7.07 8.19
C ILE A 35 -2.35 -7.21 9.71
N THR A 36 -1.16 -7.42 10.30
CA THR A 36 -0.98 -7.41 11.75
C THR A 36 -0.68 -6.01 12.26
N CYS A 37 -0.95 -5.78 13.55
CA CYS A 37 -0.56 -4.57 14.25
C CYS A 37 0.94 -4.26 14.13
N GLU A 38 1.78 -5.30 14.21
CA GLU A 38 3.23 -5.14 14.07
C GLU A 38 3.60 -4.62 12.68
N GLN A 39 3.02 -5.20 11.62
CA GLN A 39 3.27 -4.74 10.25
C GLN A 39 2.83 -3.29 10.04
N LEU A 40 1.68 -2.91 10.59
CA LEU A 40 1.20 -1.53 10.53
C LEU A 40 2.18 -0.57 11.23
N ARG A 41 2.64 -0.92 12.42
CA ARG A 41 3.54 -0.10 13.24
C ARG A 41 4.93 0.04 12.65
N MET A 42 5.47 -1.02 12.06
CA MET A 42 6.82 -1.05 11.49
C MET A 42 6.91 -0.43 10.09
N ALA A 43 5.82 0.09 9.56
CA ALA A 43 5.75 0.61 8.19
C ALA A 43 6.28 -0.39 7.13
N ALA A 44 6.09 -1.68 7.39
CA ALA A 44 6.50 -2.76 6.48
C ALA A 44 5.58 -2.90 5.25
N LEU A 45 4.58 -2.02 5.15
CA LEU A 45 3.60 -1.99 4.08
C LEU A 45 3.95 -0.90 3.07
N PRO A 46 3.59 -1.07 1.79
CA PRO A 46 3.75 -0.02 0.79
C PRO A 46 2.82 1.19 1.04
N TRP A 47 1.86 1.06 1.94
CA TRP A 47 0.90 2.08 2.34
C TRP A 47 1.12 2.50 3.79
N ASN A 48 0.79 3.75 4.12
CA ASN A 48 0.88 4.24 5.49
C ASN A 48 -0.35 3.83 6.33
N SER A 49 -0.26 4.02 7.64
CA SER A 49 -1.34 3.67 8.57
C SER A 49 -2.65 4.41 8.28
N ARG A 50 -2.58 5.64 7.80
CA ARG A 50 -3.76 6.42 7.44
C ARG A 50 -4.55 5.79 6.30
N ASP A 51 -3.87 5.28 5.28
CA ASP A 51 -4.53 4.61 4.15
C ASP A 51 -5.30 3.36 4.61
N ILE A 52 -4.70 2.60 5.52
CA ILE A 52 -5.33 1.42 6.12
C ILE A 52 -6.55 1.81 6.95
N VAL A 53 -6.45 2.85 7.78
CA VAL A 53 -7.58 3.34 8.59
C VAL A 53 -8.71 3.85 7.71
N LEU A 54 -8.38 4.56 6.63
CA LEU A 54 -9.39 5.05 5.68
C LEU A 54 -10.11 3.88 5.00
N TRP A 55 -9.37 2.84 4.60
CA TRP A 55 -9.97 1.63 4.05
C TRP A 55 -10.89 0.94 5.08
N LEU A 56 -10.43 0.77 6.32
CA LEU A 56 -11.22 0.17 7.40
C LEU A 56 -12.49 0.98 7.69
N SER A 57 -12.38 2.30 7.71
CA SER A 57 -13.54 3.19 7.87
C SER A 57 -14.56 2.97 6.77
N GLY A 58 -14.12 2.94 5.51
CA GLY A 58 -14.98 2.66 4.36
C GLY A 58 -15.64 1.28 4.43
N TYR A 59 -14.87 0.27 4.85
CA TYR A 59 -15.38 -1.10 4.99
C TYR A 59 -16.49 -1.20 6.03
N TYR A 60 -16.30 -0.63 7.23
CA TYR A 60 -17.29 -0.69 8.30
C TYR A 60 -18.49 0.22 8.04
N HIS A 61 -18.27 1.45 7.56
CA HIS A 61 -19.35 2.36 7.20
C HIS A 61 -20.19 1.82 6.03
N GLY A 62 -19.56 1.17 5.07
CA GLY A 62 -20.24 0.55 3.95
C GLY A 62 -21.23 -0.53 4.35
N LYS A 63 -20.95 -1.27 5.43
CA LYS A 63 -21.89 -2.26 6.01
C LYS A 63 -23.17 -1.65 6.54
N HIS A 64 -23.14 -0.37 6.87
CA HIS A 64 -24.29 0.39 7.39
C HIS A 64 -24.83 1.41 6.37
N ASP A 65 -24.48 1.26 5.10
CA ASP A 65 -24.85 2.17 4.02
C ASP A 65 -24.47 3.64 4.30
N ASN A 66 -23.45 3.86 5.13
CA ASN A 66 -22.93 5.17 5.45
C ASN A 66 -21.80 5.55 4.49
N THR A 67 -22.03 6.58 3.69
CA THR A 67 -21.09 7.08 2.68
C THR A 67 -20.31 8.32 3.13
N ILE A 68 -20.50 8.74 4.39
CA ILE A 68 -19.89 9.96 4.93
C ILE A 68 -18.49 9.67 5.47
N ILE A 69 -17.53 10.50 5.11
CA ILE A 69 -16.18 10.51 5.67
C ILE A 69 -16.00 11.75 6.55
N GLU A 70 -15.60 11.52 7.79
CA GLU A 70 -15.24 12.60 8.74
C GLU A 70 -13.71 12.60 8.93
N PRO A 71 -12.96 13.56 8.36
CA PRO A 71 -11.50 13.58 8.45
C PRO A 71 -10.97 13.62 9.89
N THR A 72 -11.64 14.31 10.79
CA THR A 72 -11.27 14.35 12.23
C THR A 72 -11.45 12.99 12.90
N ALA A 73 -12.50 12.26 12.55
CA ALA A 73 -12.70 10.89 13.03
C ALA A 73 -11.62 9.94 12.51
N ILE A 74 -11.21 10.05 11.26
CA ILE A 74 -10.11 9.27 10.69
C ILE A 74 -8.82 9.52 11.45
N ASN A 75 -8.47 10.76 11.74
CA ASN A 75 -7.27 11.11 12.51
C ASN A 75 -7.31 10.52 13.93
N ARG A 76 -8.44 10.65 14.60
CA ARG A 76 -8.65 10.10 15.93
C ARG A 76 -8.51 8.58 15.93
N ASP A 77 -9.13 7.90 15.00
CA ASP A 77 -9.15 6.45 14.89
C ASP A 77 -7.76 5.90 14.51
N GLU A 78 -7.03 6.62 13.67
CA GLU A 78 -5.62 6.30 13.37
C GLU A 78 -4.77 6.32 14.63
N ASN A 79 -4.88 7.36 15.44
CA ASN A 79 -4.15 7.47 16.71
C ASN A 79 -4.52 6.34 17.69
N LYS A 80 -5.81 6.04 17.81
CA LYS A 80 -6.28 4.94 18.65
C LYS A 80 -5.76 3.59 18.19
N LEU A 81 -5.81 3.33 16.89
CA LEU A 81 -5.32 2.08 16.32
C LEU A 81 -3.80 1.93 16.52
N ASN A 82 -3.03 2.97 16.26
CA ASN A 82 -1.59 2.96 16.44
C ASN A 82 -1.22 2.70 17.91
N ASN A 83 -1.92 3.32 18.85
CA ASN A 83 -1.69 3.12 20.29
C ASN A 83 -2.05 1.68 20.72
N TYR A 84 -3.15 1.16 20.25
CA TYR A 84 -3.55 -0.23 20.51
C TYR A 84 -2.53 -1.21 19.95
N CYS A 85 -2.13 -1.01 18.71
CA CYS A 85 -1.18 -1.88 18.01
C CYS A 85 0.21 -1.88 18.63
N PHE A 86 0.59 -0.81 19.31
CA PHE A 86 1.87 -0.74 20.02
C PHE A 86 2.00 -1.86 21.06
N GLU A 87 0.93 -2.22 21.74
CA GLU A 87 0.90 -3.26 22.78
C GLU A 87 0.38 -4.63 22.28
N HIS A 88 -0.14 -4.70 21.07
CA HIS A 88 -0.82 -5.89 20.55
C HIS A 88 -0.30 -6.29 19.16
N GLY A 89 1.02 -6.41 19.02
CA GLY A 89 1.68 -6.63 17.74
C GLY A 89 1.19 -7.82 16.92
N GLU A 90 0.77 -8.91 17.57
CA GLU A 90 0.30 -10.14 16.92
C GLU A 90 -1.15 -10.07 16.45
N THR A 91 -1.93 -9.13 16.96
CA THR A 91 -3.33 -8.93 16.62
C THR A 91 -3.44 -8.38 15.20
N THR A 92 -4.40 -8.85 14.41
CA THR A 92 -4.69 -8.25 13.11
C THR A 92 -5.35 -6.88 13.29
N VAL A 93 -5.16 -5.97 12.32
CA VAL A 93 -5.80 -4.64 12.38
C VAL A 93 -7.33 -4.74 12.40
N MET A 94 -7.90 -5.77 11.75
CA MET A 94 -9.35 -6.03 11.78
C MET A 94 -9.83 -6.37 13.19
N ASP A 95 -9.11 -7.26 13.88
CA ASP A 95 -9.45 -7.65 15.26
C ASP A 95 -9.19 -6.50 16.24
N ALA A 96 -8.14 -5.73 16.04
CA ALA A 96 -7.87 -4.52 16.81
C ALA A 96 -9.06 -3.54 16.77
N VAL A 97 -9.58 -3.26 15.58
CA VAL A 97 -10.74 -2.38 15.39
C VAL A 97 -11.97 -2.92 16.11
N LYS A 98 -12.23 -4.23 16.03
CA LYS A 98 -13.32 -4.86 16.78
C LYS A 98 -13.12 -4.73 18.29
N ASN A 99 -11.93 -5.04 18.79
CA ASN A 99 -11.60 -5.00 20.21
C ASN A 99 -11.72 -3.58 20.80
N MET A 100 -11.41 -2.56 20.00
CA MET A 100 -11.59 -1.16 20.39
C MET A 100 -13.03 -0.64 20.24
N GLY A 101 -13.91 -1.42 19.62
CA GLY A 101 -15.30 -1.02 19.36
C GLY A 101 -15.46 0.05 18.27
N LEU A 102 -14.48 0.24 17.42
CA LEU A 102 -14.51 1.22 16.33
C LEU A 102 -15.32 0.76 15.10
N GLY A 103 -15.59 -0.54 14.99
CA GLY A 103 -16.32 -1.16 13.86
C GLY A 103 -17.84 -1.23 14.03
N LYS A 104 -18.42 -0.46 14.88
CA LYS A 104 -19.87 -0.46 15.18
C LYS A 104 -20.64 0.57 14.35
#